data_3aefe23ee8d0431264ac56468bfd4688
#
_entry.id   3aefe23ee8d0431264ac56468bfd4688
#
_cell.length_a   1.000
_cell.length_b   1.000
_cell.length_c   1.000
_cell.angle_alpha   90.00
_cell.angle_beta   90.00
_cell.angle_gamma   90.00
#
_symmetry.space_group_name_H-M   'P 1'
#
loop_
_entity.id
_entity.type
_entity.pdbx_description
1 polymer ?
#
loop_
_entity_poly.entity_id
_entity_poly.type
_entity_poly.pdbx_seq_one_letter_code
_entity_poly.pdbx_strand_id
1 'polypeptide(L)'
;MVSRTTPLRLNWNLLRSYSEIARYRSISEAAQAMGVQRPTVSQKVSALERVLGRPLMERRSGSDGFRLTEYGTQLRAVVSRFDRELAALCEQPAGGSIDMTTIDVLGEVETAMAALERAADSLRQS
;
A
#
# COMPACT_ATOMS: atom_id res chain seq x y z
N MET A 1 13.59 3.23 -18.62
CA MET A 1 13.51 2.00 -18.71
C MET A 1 13.52 1.24 -17.51
N VAL A 2 14.29 1.60 -16.67
CA VAL A 2 14.47 0.90 -15.44
C VAL A 2 13.22 0.83 -14.60
N SER A 3 12.40 1.83 -14.67
CA SER A 3 11.21 1.88 -13.86
C SER A 3 10.26 0.72 -14.11
N ARG A 4 10.42 0.04 -15.20
CA ARG A 4 9.54 -1.06 -15.47
C ARG A 4 9.75 -2.25 -14.57
N THR A 5 10.88 -2.32 -13.88
CA THR A 5 11.10 -3.40 -12.94
C THR A 5 10.43 -3.15 -11.61
N THR A 6 10.04 -1.91 -11.34
CA THR A 6 9.41 -1.56 -10.09
C THR A 6 8.18 -2.39 -9.78
N PRO A 7 7.26 -2.57 -10.72
CA PRO A 7 6.04 -3.33 -10.44
C PRO A 7 6.29 -4.76 -9.99
N LEU A 8 7.36 -5.36 -10.47
CA LEU A 8 7.65 -6.74 -10.12
C LEU A 8 8.04 -6.90 -8.65
N ARG A 9 8.52 -5.83 -8.05
CA ARG A 9 8.91 -5.86 -6.65
C ARG A 9 7.85 -5.30 -5.73
N LEU A 10 6.80 -4.76 -6.32
CA LEU A 10 5.71 -4.20 -5.55
C LEU A 10 4.91 -5.32 -4.94
N ASN A 11 4.85 -5.33 -3.65
CA ASN A 11 4.33 -6.43 -2.87
C ASN A 11 3.08 -5.97 -2.14
N TRP A 12 2.00 -6.73 -2.25
CA TRP A 12 0.73 -6.35 -1.63
C TRP A 12 0.88 -6.22 -0.11
N ASN A 13 1.69 -7.07 0.50
CA ASN A 13 1.90 -7.00 1.94
C ASN A 13 2.55 -5.69 2.34
N LEU A 14 3.49 -5.19 1.54
CA LEU A 14 4.09 -3.89 1.82
C LEU A 14 3.08 -2.77 1.69
N LEU A 15 2.23 -2.85 0.67
CA LEU A 15 1.20 -1.83 0.46
C LEU A 15 0.22 -1.82 1.62
N ARG A 16 -0.21 -2.98 2.06
CA ARG A 16 -1.14 -3.06 3.18
C ARG A 16 -0.50 -2.58 4.47
N SER A 17 0.75 -2.95 4.69
CA SER A 17 1.48 -2.48 5.86
C SER A 17 1.59 -0.97 5.85
N TYR A 18 1.89 -0.39 4.71
CA TYR A 18 1.98 1.06 4.59
C TYR A 18 0.64 1.71 4.90
N SER A 19 -0.45 1.17 4.36
CA SER A 19 -1.77 1.71 4.60
C SER A 19 -2.11 1.69 6.09
N GLU A 20 -1.71 0.63 6.77
CA GLU A 20 -1.93 0.51 8.20
C GLU A 20 -1.08 1.53 8.96
N ILE A 21 0.19 1.62 8.63
CA ILE A 21 1.11 2.55 9.30
C ILE A 21 0.65 3.99 9.12
N ALA A 22 0.16 4.32 7.94
CA ALA A 22 -0.25 5.67 7.62
C ALA A 22 -1.44 6.16 8.43
N ARG A 23 -2.14 5.25 9.12
CA ARG A 23 -3.26 5.62 9.96
C ARG A 23 -2.83 6.23 11.29
N TYR A 24 -1.58 6.06 11.66
CA TYR A 24 -1.08 6.50 12.95
C TYR A 24 -0.26 7.77 12.81
N ARG A 25 0.03 8.40 13.92
CA ARG A 25 0.74 9.68 13.93
C ARG A 25 2.22 9.54 14.15
N SER A 26 2.64 8.40 14.66
CA SER A 26 4.05 8.19 14.97
C SER A 26 4.44 6.75 14.70
N ILE A 27 5.75 6.56 14.56
CA ILE A 27 6.29 5.22 14.37
C ILE A 27 6.01 4.34 15.60
N SER A 28 6.15 4.92 16.78
CA SER A 28 5.88 4.19 18.02
C SER A 28 4.43 3.74 18.10
N GLU A 29 3.52 4.63 17.74
CA GLU A 29 2.10 4.31 17.79
C GLU A 29 1.77 3.20 16.82
N ALA A 30 2.30 3.27 15.60
CA ALA A 30 2.07 2.25 14.60
C ALA A 30 2.66 0.92 15.05
N ALA A 31 3.87 0.94 15.58
CA ALA A 31 4.54 -0.28 16.03
C ALA A 31 3.74 -0.97 17.13
N GLN A 32 3.25 -0.17 18.08
CA GLN A 32 2.47 -0.72 19.19
C GLN A 32 1.17 -1.33 18.69
N ALA A 33 0.48 -0.64 17.80
CA ALA A 33 -0.78 -1.12 17.25
C ALA A 33 -0.60 -2.39 16.43
N MET A 34 0.51 -2.49 15.72
CA MET A 34 0.77 -3.64 14.86
C MET A 34 1.47 -4.78 15.58
N GLY A 35 1.89 -4.55 16.81
CA GLY A 35 2.59 -5.58 17.58
C GLY A 35 3.98 -5.89 17.07
N VAL A 36 4.67 -4.89 16.54
CA VAL A 36 6.03 -5.07 16.01
C VAL A 36 6.96 -4.03 16.61
N GLN A 37 8.24 -4.17 16.33
CA GLN A 37 9.24 -3.23 16.80
C GLN A 37 9.26 -1.99 15.91
N ARG A 38 9.67 -0.86 16.48
CA ARG A 38 9.77 0.38 15.71
C ARG A 38 10.64 0.26 14.46
N PRO A 39 11.82 -0.36 14.52
CA PRO A 39 12.61 -0.52 13.30
C PRO A 39 11.87 -1.30 12.21
N THR A 40 11.02 -2.23 12.59
CA THR A 40 10.25 -2.99 11.60
C THR A 40 9.31 -2.07 10.82
N VAL A 41 8.66 -1.14 11.51
CA VAL A 41 7.77 -0.18 10.85
C VAL A 41 8.58 0.68 9.88
N SER A 42 9.70 1.22 10.33
CA SER A 42 10.55 2.07 9.49
C SER A 42 11.07 1.30 8.28
N GLN A 43 11.44 0.05 8.46
CA GLN A 43 11.97 -0.75 7.38
C GLN A 43 10.91 -1.03 6.31
N LYS A 44 9.68 -1.27 6.73
CA LYS A 44 8.60 -1.51 5.78
C LYS A 44 8.35 -0.28 4.91
N VAL A 45 8.33 0.88 5.52
CA VAL A 45 8.14 2.12 4.78
C VAL A 45 9.31 2.38 3.84
N SER A 46 10.53 2.20 4.34
CA SER A 46 11.72 2.44 3.53
C SER A 46 11.78 1.47 2.34
N ALA A 47 11.39 0.23 2.56
CA ALA A 47 11.37 -0.75 1.48
C ALA A 47 10.41 -0.33 0.38
N LEU A 48 9.24 0.15 0.75
CA LEU A 48 8.26 0.59 -0.22
C LEU A 48 8.72 1.85 -0.94
N GLU A 49 9.31 2.79 -0.20
CA GLU A 49 9.85 4.00 -0.81
C GLU A 49 10.91 3.66 -1.84
N ARG A 50 11.73 2.65 -1.53
CA ARG A 50 12.80 2.25 -2.44
C ARG A 50 12.23 1.65 -3.72
N VAL A 51 11.18 0.84 -3.59
CA VAL A 51 10.54 0.24 -4.75
C VAL A 51 9.89 1.31 -5.63
N LEU A 52 9.23 2.27 -5.01
CA LEU A 52 8.50 3.30 -5.75
C LEU A 52 9.38 4.47 -6.19
N GLY A 53 10.54 4.62 -5.56
CA GLY A 53 11.47 5.68 -5.92
C GLY A 53 11.06 7.06 -5.44
N ARG A 54 10.18 7.14 -4.45
CA ARG A 54 9.72 8.41 -3.90
C ARG A 54 9.48 8.30 -2.41
N PRO A 55 9.72 9.37 -1.65
CA PRO A 55 9.43 9.36 -0.23
C PRO A 55 7.92 9.36 0.01
N LEU A 56 7.50 8.57 0.97
CA LEU A 56 6.10 8.46 1.33
C LEU A 56 5.76 9.23 2.57
N MET A 57 6.74 9.47 3.44
CA MET A 57 6.51 10.21 4.66
C MET A 57 7.76 10.97 5.06
N GLU A 58 7.53 12.06 5.80
CA GLU A 58 8.60 12.90 6.32
C GLU A 58 8.57 12.79 7.84
N ARG A 59 9.75 12.59 8.43
CA ARG A 59 9.86 12.52 9.87
C ARG A 59 9.87 13.92 10.45
N ARG A 60 9.21 14.07 11.58
CA ARG A 60 9.26 15.34 12.29
C ARG A 60 10.53 15.41 13.09
N SER A 61 11.17 16.58 13.02
CA SER A 61 12.40 16.80 13.71
C SER A 61 12.18 16.71 15.22
N GLY A 62 13.03 15.95 15.90
CA GLY A 62 12.98 15.86 17.34
C GLY A 62 11.84 15.03 17.91
N SER A 63 11.15 14.28 17.09
CA SER A 63 10.08 13.45 17.61
C SER A 63 9.95 12.20 16.75
N ASP A 64 9.11 11.29 17.21
CA ASP A 64 8.83 10.04 16.54
C ASP A 64 7.69 10.19 15.53
N GLY A 65 7.14 11.40 15.42
CA GLY A 65 6.03 11.67 14.53
C GLY A 65 6.43 11.74 13.07
N PHE A 66 5.47 11.60 12.20
CA PHE A 66 5.71 11.74 10.77
C PHE A 66 4.49 12.36 10.11
N ARG A 67 4.70 12.80 8.88
CA ARG A 67 3.63 13.33 8.06
C ARG A 67 3.77 12.73 6.68
N LEU A 68 2.66 12.37 6.06
CA LEU A 68 2.70 11.82 4.72
C LEU A 68 3.07 12.89 3.71
N THR A 69 3.89 12.53 2.73
CA THR A 69 4.11 13.40 1.60
C THR A 69 2.85 13.40 0.74
N GLU A 70 2.80 14.27 -0.25
CA GLU A 70 1.66 14.27 -1.16
C GLU A 70 1.55 12.92 -1.88
N TYR A 71 2.68 12.40 -2.32
CA TYR A 71 2.72 11.09 -2.96
C TYR A 71 2.24 10.00 -2.00
N GLY A 72 2.67 10.06 -0.75
CA GLY A 72 2.24 9.10 0.27
C GLY A 72 0.75 9.17 0.52
N THR A 73 0.19 10.37 0.53
CA THR A 73 -1.25 10.53 0.72
C THR A 73 -2.03 9.94 -0.44
N GLN A 74 -1.55 10.15 -1.66
CA GLN A 74 -2.21 9.61 -2.84
C GLN A 74 -2.13 8.09 -2.86
N LEU A 75 -0.98 7.54 -2.50
CA LEU A 75 -0.83 6.09 -2.46
C LEU A 75 -1.75 5.48 -1.42
N ARG A 76 -1.84 6.11 -0.26
CA ARG A 76 -2.74 5.62 0.78
C ARG A 76 -4.18 5.59 0.30
N ALA A 77 -4.59 6.62 -0.42
CA ALA A 77 -5.96 6.68 -0.93
C ALA A 77 -6.22 5.55 -1.91
N VAL A 78 -5.26 5.27 -2.79
CA VAL A 78 -5.42 4.21 -3.78
C VAL A 78 -5.50 2.85 -3.10
N VAL A 79 -4.62 2.59 -2.14
CA VAL A 79 -4.60 1.31 -1.46
C VAL A 79 -5.87 1.12 -0.64
N SER A 80 -6.34 2.18 0.03
CA SER A 80 -7.55 2.10 0.84
C SER A 80 -8.77 1.82 -0.02
N ARG A 81 -8.83 2.43 -1.19
CA ARG A 81 -9.96 2.21 -2.09
C ARG A 81 -9.99 0.76 -2.57
N PHE A 82 -8.82 0.25 -2.94
CA PHE A 82 -8.74 -1.14 -3.38
C PHE A 82 -9.14 -2.09 -2.25
N ASP A 83 -8.67 -1.82 -1.04
CA ASP A 83 -8.98 -2.65 0.11
C ASP A 83 -10.49 -2.69 0.36
N ARG A 84 -11.15 -1.53 0.26
CA ARG A 84 -12.61 -1.48 0.43
C ARG A 84 -13.34 -2.24 -0.67
N GLU A 85 -12.89 -2.10 -1.90
CA GLU A 85 -13.51 -2.80 -3.01
C GLU A 85 -13.35 -4.29 -2.88
N LEU A 86 -12.18 -4.72 -2.44
CA LEU A 86 -11.93 -6.14 -2.24
C LEU A 86 -12.80 -6.68 -1.10
N ALA A 87 -12.92 -5.93 -0.02
CA ALA A 87 -13.77 -6.34 1.10
C ALA A 87 -15.22 -6.48 0.68
N ALA A 88 -15.71 -5.53 -0.11
CA ALA A 88 -17.08 -5.59 -0.60
C ALA A 88 -17.30 -6.81 -1.49
N LEU A 89 -16.32 -7.13 -2.30
CA LEU A 89 -16.41 -8.31 -3.16
C LEU A 89 -16.45 -9.58 -2.34
N CYS A 90 -15.64 -9.65 -1.30
CA CYS A 90 -15.61 -10.83 -0.45
C CYS A 90 -16.87 -11.01 0.36
N GLU A 91 -17.62 -9.92 0.58
CA GLU A 91 -18.87 -10.00 1.33
C GLU A 91 -20.05 -10.38 0.48
N GLN A 92 -19.89 -10.44 -0.83
CA GLN A 92 -20.99 -10.84 -1.69
C GLN A 92 -21.37 -12.27 -1.40
N PRO A 93 -22.68 -12.57 -1.35
CA PRO A 93 -23.10 -13.93 -1.10
C PRO A 93 -22.59 -14.83 -2.21
N ALA A 94 -22.12 -15.98 -1.80
CA ALA A 94 -21.63 -16.96 -2.75
C ALA A 94 -22.82 -17.54 -3.50
N GLY A 95 -23.26 -16.86 -4.53
CA GLY A 95 -24.34 -17.38 -5.32
C GLY A 95 -23.76 -18.10 -6.49
N GLY A 96 -23.67 -19.36 -6.42
CA GLY A 96 -23.24 -20.10 -7.58
C GLY A 96 -21.88 -20.72 -7.41
N SER A 97 -21.06 -20.69 -8.43
CA SER A 97 -19.85 -21.48 -8.40
C SER A 97 -18.74 -20.75 -7.66
N ILE A 98 -18.25 -21.40 -6.65
CA ILE A 98 -17.15 -20.89 -5.84
C ILE A 98 -15.91 -20.73 -6.69
N ASP A 99 -15.70 -21.64 -7.63
CA ASP A 99 -14.50 -21.59 -8.47
C ASP A 99 -14.44 -20.34 -9.33
N MET A 100 -15.56 -19.96 -9.91
CA MET A 100 -15.60 -18.76 -10.72
C MET A 100 -15.37 -17.51 -9.88
N THR A 101 -15.90 -17.52 -8.67
CA THR A 101 -15.69 -16.39 -7.77
C THR A 101 -14.21 -16.22 -7.45
N THR A 102 -13.53 -17.34 -7.22
CA THR A 102 -12.10 -17.30 -6.94
C THR A 102 -11.31 -16.74 -8.12
N ILE A 103 -11.67 -17.16 -9.32
CA ILE A 103 -11.00 -16.67 -10.52
C ILE A 103 -11.23 -15.17 -10.68
N ASP A 104 -12.44 -14.70 -10.43
CA ASP A 104 -12.76 -13.29 -10.54
C ASP A 104 -11.96 -12.46 -9.54
N VAL A 105 -11.82 -12.96 -8.32
CA VAL A 105 -11.04 -12.27 -7.30
C VAL A 105 -9.59 -12.13 -7.74
N LEU A 106 -9.02 -13.18 -8.30
CA LEU A 106 -7.65 -13.13 -8.78
C LEU A 106 -7.49 -12.12 -9.91
N GLY A 107 -8.47 -12.09 -10.84
CA GLY A 107 -8.43 -11.12 -11.90
C GLY A 107 -8.52 -9.69 -11.41
N GLU A 108 -9.36 -9.46 -10.40
CA GLU A 108 -9.49 -8.14 -9.80
C GLU A 108 -8.19 -7.69 -9.15
N VAL A 109 -7.51 -8.59 -8.45
CA VAL A 109 -6.25 -8.28 -7.82
C VAL A 109 -5.21 -7.88 -8.86
N GLU A 110 -5.12 -8.64 -9.95
CA GLU A 110 -4.17 -8.32 -11.01
C GLU A 110 -4.49 -6.99 -11.66
N THR A 111 -5.76 -6.70 -11.88
CA THR A 111 -6.18 -5.44 -12.46
C THR A 111 -5.83 -4.28 -11.54
N ALA A 112 -6.07 -4.45 -10.25
CA ALA A 112 -5.77 -3.40 -9.27
C ALA A 112 -4.27 -3.15 -9.18
N MET A 113 -3.46 -4.19 -9.24
CA MET A 113 -2.02 -4.01 -9.20
C MET A 113 -1.53 -3.27 -10.44
N ALA A 114 -2.09 -3.58 -11.61
CA ALA A 114 -1.75 -2.86 -12.81
C ALA A 114 -2.14 -1.40 -12.73
N ALA A 115 -3.28 -1.10 -12.12
CA ALA A 115 -3.72 0.26 -11.92
C ALA A 115 -2.78 1.03 -10.99
N LEU A 116 -2.30 0.37 -9.95
CA LEU A 116 -1.32 0.97 -9.05
C LEU A 116 -0.03 1.30 -9.78
N GLU A 117 0.42 0.41 -10.63
CA GLU A 117 1.62 0.65 -11.40
C GLU A 117 1.46 1.85 -12.32
N ARG A 118 0.31 1.97 -12.99
CA ARG A 118 0.05 3.10 -13.86
C ARG A 118 -0.02 4.41 -13.07
N ALA A 119 -0.62 4.37 -11.90
CA ALA A 119 -0.71 5.54 -11.06
C ALA A 119 0.68 6.00 -10.61
N ALA A 120 1.53 5.06 -10.23
CA ALA A 120 2.88 5.38 -9.82
C ALA A 120 3.68 5.99 -10.96
N ASP A 121 3.53 5.44 -12.17
CA ASP A 121 4.21 5.97 -13.34
C ASP A 121 3.73 7.37 -13.67
N SER A 122 2.43 7.59 -13.59
CA SER A 122 1.85 8.89 -13.86
C SER A 122 2.37 9.94 -12.89
N LEU A 123 2.45 9.59 -11.62
CA LEU A 123 2.96 10.50 -10.61
C LEU A 123 4.44 10.80 -10.83
N ARG A 124 5.18 9.82 -11.29
CA ARG A 124 6.60 10.02 -11.56
C ARG A 124 6.84 10.96 -12.71
N GLN A 125 5.96 10.96 -13.69
CA GLN A 125 6.10 11.82 -14.85
C GLN A 125 5.65 13.24 -14.57
N SER A 126 4.93 13.44 -13.52
CA SER A 126 4.50 14.78 -13.12
C SER A 126 5.60 15.52 -12.41
#